data_faa572438828812bbd98ce8c52390f17
#
_entry.id   faa572438828812bbd98ce8c52390f17
#
_cell.length_a   1.000
_cell.length_b   1.000
_cell.length_c   1.000
_cell.angle_alpha   90.00
_cell.angle_beta   90.00
_cell.angle_gamma   90.00
#
_symmetry.space_group_name_H-M   'P 1'
#
loop_
_entity.id
_entity.type
_entity.pdbx_description
1 polymer ?
#
loop_
_entity_poly.entity_id
_entity_poly.type
_entity_poly.pdbx_seq_one_letter_code
_entity_poly.pdbx_strand_id
1 'polypeptide(L)'
;MGIGSGLIVPLSTGLISRFFTGTYRTKQFGLSSAITNITLVLATVLTGYLAEVNWHLPFIVYLFPLISIVLSFYLKKNISPYPGIGINTTSRRTERPADSSFGKFGIQIPHLMQIMSFYGLATYLVIIISFNLPFLMKEYHFTSGNSGIMISLFFLAIMSPGFILNQIVSFFGKKTKFACMVSISVGMALILVSRTEWLIGLGCIFAGLGYGVIQPIAYDKTTRTAIPEKVTLALAFVMAMNYLAILLCPFIINILKDMLHIETQQFAFIFNMAIALIAAAWAYLKQDSFLFDDRIKQV
;
A
#
# COMPACT_ATOMS: atom_id res chain seq x y z
N MET A 1 -10.77 15.97 7.84
CA MET A 1 -10.59 14.80 6.96
C MET A 1 -9.83 13.68 7.65
N GLY A 2 -8.68 13.90 8.31
CA GLY A 2 -7.84 12.84 8.91
C GLY A 2 -8.57 11.92 9.90
N ILE A 3 -9.41 12.45 10.80
CA ILE A 3 -10.17 11.65 11.76
C ILE A 3 -11.15 10.71 11.05
N GLY A 4 -11.86 11.20 10.03
CA GLY A 4 -12.81 10.38 9.27
C GLY A 4 -12.13 9.23 8.53
N SER A 5 -11.05 9.49 7.79
CA SER A 5 -10.28 8.42 7.10
C SER A 5 -9.62 7.46 8.09
N GLY A 6 -9.13 7.96 9.23
CA GLY A 6 -8.57 7.13 10.30
C GLY A 6 -9.56 6.13 10.90
N LEU A 7 -10.86 6.40 10.84
CA LEU A 7 -11.92 5.48 11.28
C LEU A 7 -12.40 4.57 10.14
N ILE A 8 -12.67 5.12 8.96
CA ILE A 8 -13.31 4.38 7.85
C ILE A 8 -12.37 3.30 7.28
N VAL A 9 -11.09 3.61 7.11
CA VAL A 9 -10.14 2.69 6.44
C VAL A 9 -9.89 1.41 7.27
N PRO A 10 -9.58 1.47 8.58
CA PRO A 10 -9.46 0.25 9.39
C PRO A 10 -10.76 -0.53 9.53
N LEU A 11 -11.91 0.15 9.57
CA LEU A 11 -13.21 -0.52 9.64
C LEU A 11 -13.52 -1.28 8.35
N SER A 12 -13.28 -0.70 7.18
CA SER A 12 -13.53 -1.36 5.90
C SER A 12 -12.67 -2.62 5.72
N THR A 13 -11.40 -2.54 6.05
CA THR A 13 -10.48 -3.69 6.02
C THR A 13 -10.79 -4.71 7.10
N GLY A 14 -11.22 -4.25 8.28
CA GLY A 14 -11.71 -5.10 9.37
C GLY A 14 -12.94 -5.90 8.96
N LEU A 15 -13.89 -5.31 8.24
CA LEU A 15 -15.05 -6.01 7.67
C LEU A 15 -14.62 -7.11 6.69
N ILE A 16 -13.69 -6.82 5.78
CA ILE A 16 -13.16 -7.85 4.87
C ILE A 16 -12.59 -9.04 5.66
N SER A 17 -11.83 -8.77 6.73
CA SER A 17 -11.25 -9.82 7.57
C SER A 17 -12.28 -10.67 8.30
N ARG A 18 -13.45 -10.10 8.64
CA ARG A 18 -14.54 -10.80 9.34
C ARG A 18 -15.41 -11.63 8.42
N PHE A 19 -15.67 -11.15 7.19
CA PHE A 19 -16.59 -11.82 6.27
C PHE A 19 -15.90 -12.84 5.35
N PHE A 20 -14.60 -12.70 5.12
CA PHE A 20 -13.85 -13.55 4.20
C PHE A 20 -12.71 -14.29 4.89
N THR A 21 -12.44 -15.52 4.45
CA THR A 21 -11.36 -16.37 4.98
C THR A 21 -10.47 -16.93 3.86
N GLY A 22 -9.26 -17.38 4.20
CA GLY A 22 -8.34 -18.02 3.27
C GLY A 22 -7.97 -17.15 2.06
N THR A 23 -7.87 -17.78 0.89
CA THR A 23 -7.51 -17.12 -0.38
C THR A 23 -8.50 -16.06 -0.83
N TYR A 24 -9.79 -16.24 -0.49
CA TYR A 24 -10.82 -15.24 -0.76
C TYR A 24 -10.58 -13.92 -0.03
N ARG A 25 -10.12 -13.96 1.21
CA ARG A 25 -9.79 -12.76 1.99
C ARG A 25 -8.66 -11.98 1.33
N THR A 26 -7.59 -12.64 0.92
CA THR A 26 -6.45 -12.00 0.23
C THR A 26 -6.90 -11.37 -1.09
N LYS A 27 -7.77 -12.06 -1.85
CA LYS A 27 -8.36 -11.51 -3.08
C LYS A 27 -9.21 -10.26 -2.81
N GLN A 28 -10.01 -10.24 -1.75
CA GLN A 28 -10.83 -9.08 -1.38
C GLN A 28 -9.98 -7.89 -0.92
N PHE A 29 -8.89 -8.12 -0.22
CA PHE A 29 -7.93 -7.04 0.08
C PHE A 29 -7.31 -6.47 -1.20
N GLY A 30 -6.93 -7.33 -2.16
CA GLY A 30 -6.44 -6.89 -3.46
C GLY A 30 -7.48 -6.06 -4.24
N LEU A 31 -8.74 -6.52 -4.28
CA LEU A 31 -9.82 -5.79 -4.94
C LEU A 31 -10.12 -4.45 -4.26
N SER A 32 -10.14 -4.41 -2.92
CA SER A 32 -10.31 -3.16 -2.17
C SER A 32 -9.18 -2.16 -2.48
N SER A 33 -7.93 -2.65 -2.53
CA SER A 33 -6.79 -1.84 -2.95
C SER A 33 -6.96 -1.35 -4.39
N ALA A 34 -7.41 -2.20 -5.31
CA ALA A 34 -7.64 -1.84 -6.70
C ALA A 34 -8.68 -0.71 -6.84
N ILE A 35 -9.81 -0.80 -6.14
CA ILE A 35 -10.87 0.23 -6.15
C ILE A 35 -10.34 1.56 -5.60
N THR A 36 -9.55 1.52 -4.52
CA THR A 36 -8.94 2.72 -3.95
C THR A 36 -7.98 3.36 -4.95
N ASN A 37 -7.14 2.58 -5.60
CA ASN A 37 -6.14 3.10 -6.53
C ASN A 37 -6.75 3.63 -7.83
N ILE A 38 -7.88 3.06 -8.36
CA ILE A 38 -8.54 3.60 -9.54
C ILE A 38 -9.07 5.03 -9.28
N THR A 39 -9.53 5.29 -8.05
CA THR A 39 -9.94 6.65 -7.66
C THR A 39 -8.75 7.60 -7.66
N LEU A 40 -7.58 7.15 -7.18
CA LEU A 40 -6.34 7.94 -7.20
C LEU A 40 -5.86 8.18 -8.64
N VAL A 41 -5.94 7.19 -9.53
CA VAL A 41 -5.63 7.35 -10.96
C VAL A 41 -6.45 8.47 -11.58
N LEU A 42 -7.76 8.44 -11.40
CA LEU A 42 -8.65 9.45 -11.95
C LEU A 42 -8.41 10.83 -11.32
N ALA A 43 -8.22 10.87 -10.00
CA ALA A 43 -7.98 12.11 -9.27
C ALA A 43 -6.66 12.79 -9.68
N THR A 44 -5.57 12.04 -9.84
CA THR A 44 -4.25 12.61 -10.18
C THR A 44 -4.21 13.16 -11.59
N VAL A 45 -4.82 12.49 -12.56
CA VAL A 45 -4.95 13.01 -13.93
C VAL A 45 -5.77 14.30 -13.92
N LEU A 46 -6.95 14.25 -13.30
CA LEU A 46 -7.85 15.39 -13.23
C LEU A 46 -7.20 16.61 -12.55
N THR A 47 -6.56 16.39 -11.40
CA THR A 47 -5.91 17.47 -10.66
C THR A 47 -4.69 18.02 -11.40
N GLY A 48 -3.95 17.19 -12.13
CA GLY A 48 -2.82 17.62 -12.96
C GLY A 48 -3.24 18.62 -14.03
N TYR A 49 -4.29 18.31 -14.80
CA TYR A 49 -4.83 19.21 -15.82
C TYR A 49 -5.54 20.45 -15.23
N LEU A 50 -6.29 20.28 -14.15
CA LEU A 50 -6.94 21.43 -13.49
C LEU A 50 -5.91 22.41 -12.93
N ALA A 51 -4.78 21.94 -12.45
CA ALA A 51 -3.70 22.78 -11.93
C ALA A 51 -3.01 23.62 -13.02
N GLU A 52 -3.00 23.17 -14.28
CA GLU A 52 -2.49 23.95 -15.40
C GLU A 52 -3.38 25.15 -15.73
N VAL A 53 -4.70 24.99 -15.55
CA VAL A 53 -5.67 26.08 -15.81
C VAL A 53 -5.68 27.08 -14.65
N ASN A 54 -5.82 26.60 -13.42
CA ASN A 54 -5.80 27.43 -12.21
C ASN A 54 -5.49 26.56 -10.98
N TRP A 55 -4.58 27.01 -10.14
CA TRP A 55 -4.15 26.30 -8.94
C TRP A 55 -5.26 26.05 -7.88
N HIS A 56 -6.38 26.78 -7.95
CA HIS A 56 -7.54 26.56 -7.08
C HIS A 56 -8.45 25.41 -7.54
N LEU A 57 -8.50 25.11 -8.84
CA LEU A 57 -9.42 24.13 -9.42
C LEU A 57 -9.22 22.70 -8.88
N PRO A 58 -7.99 22.21 -8.59
CA PRO A 58 -7.79 20.90 -7.98
C PRO A 58 -8.59 20.65 -6.69
N PHE A 59 -8.90 21.72 -5.93
CA PHE A 59 -9.68 21.59 -4.69
C PHE A 59 -11.13 21.14 -4.91
N ILE A 60 -11.67 21.23 -6.13
CA ILE A 60 -13.00 20.70 -6.48
C ILE A 60 -13.08 19.19 -6.25
N VAL A 61 -11.97 18.45 -6.37
CA VAL A 61 -11.91 17.01 -6.11
C VAL A 61 -12.32 16.67 -4.68
N TYR A 62 -12.13 17.56 -3.72
CA TYR A 62 -12.58 17.37 -2.34
C TYR A 62 -14.11 17.41 -2.16
N LEU A 63 -14.88 17.72 -3.20
CA LEU A 63 -16.35 17.62 -3.18
C LEU A 63 -16.84 16.18 -3.46
N PHE A 64 -16.04 15.31 -4.07
CA PHE A 64 -16.43 13.92 -4.35
C PHE A 64 -16.90 13.12 -3.11
N PRO A 65 -16.33 13.27 -1.90
CA PRO A 65 -16.86 12.62 -0.71
C PRO A 65 -18.33 12.93 -0.39
N LEU A 66 -18.88 14.05 -0.87
CA LEU A 66 -20.31 14.35 -0.71
C LEU A 66 -21.19 13.28 -1.38
N ILE A 67 -20.76 12.74 -2.52
CA ILE A 67 -21.45 11.65 -3.20
C ILE A 67 -21.51 10.40 -2.29
N SER A 68 -20.44 10.11 -1.58
CA SER A 68 -20.39 8.98 -0.64
C SER A 68 -21.35 9.17 0.53
N ILE A 69 -21.55 10.39 1.01
CA ILE A 69 -22.53 10.71 2.05
C ILE A 69 -23.94 10.41 1.54
N VAL A 70 -24.29 10.88 0.34
CA VAL A 70 -25.61 10.60 -0.28
C VAL A 70 -25.81 9.09 -0.44
N LEU A 71 -24.82 8.37 -0.96
CA LEU A 71 -24.87 6.91 -1.13
C LEU A 71 -25.02 6.17 0.20
N SER A 72 -24.47 6.71 1.31
CA SER A 72 -24.56 6.07 2.62
C SER A 72 -26.01 5.96 3.14
N PHE A 73 -26.91 6.85 2.74
CA PHE A 73 -28.33 6.78 3.10
C PHE A 73 -29.06 5.60 2.44
N TYR A 74 -28.51 5.07 1.32
CA TYR A 74 -29.05 3.89 0.65
C TYR A 74 -28.52 2.57 1.21
N LEU A 75 -27.54 2.60 2.13
CA LEU A 75 -27.04 1.39 2.77
C LEU A 75 -28.12 0.78 3.66
N LYS A 76 -28.51 -0.45 3.34
CA LYS A 76 -29.52 -1.18 4.09
C LYS A 76 -29.06 -1.39 5.53
N LYS A 77 -29.87 -1.00 6.51
CA LYS A 77 -29.59 -1.08 7.96
C LYS A 77 -29.35 -2.51 8.47
N ASN A 78 -29.82 -3.52 7.74
CA ASN A 78 -29.64 -4.94 8.03
C ASN A 78 -28.75 -5.60 6.98
N ILE A 79 -27.45 -5.61 7.20
CA ILE A 79 -26.56 -6.53 6.50
C ILE A 79 -26.72 -7.89 7.21
N SER A 80 -27.76 -8.65 6.84
CA SER A 80 -27.78 -10.08 7.14
C SER A 80 -26.54 -10.69 6.48
N PRO A 81 -25.78 -11.54 7.20
CA PRO A 81 -24.72 -12.31 6.56
C PRO A 81 -25.32 -13.06 5.37
N TYR A 82 -24.72 -12.89 4.19
CA TYR A 82 -25.20 -13.55 2.96
C TYR A 82 -25.25 -15.06 3.18
N PRO A 83 -26.42 -15.75 3.03
CA PRO A 83 -26.55 -17.19 3.31
C PRO A 83 -25.91 -18.09 2.25
N GLY A 84 -24.90 -17.66 1.57
CA GLY A 84 -24.28 -18.42 0.48
C GLY A 84 -22.75 -18.45 0.48
N ILE A 85 -22.11 -17.64 1.28
CA ILE A 85 -20.65 -17.65 1.43
C ILE A 85 -20.40 -18.09 2.87
N GLY A 86 -20.04 -19.36 3.06
CA GLY A 86 -19.79 -20.07 4.28
C GLY A 86 -19.49 -19.28 5.56
N ILE A 87 -20.50 -18.53 6.01
CA ILE A 87 -20.51 -17.95 7.35
C ILE A 87 -21.04 -19.04 8.26
N ASN A 88 -20.16 -19.93 8.63
CA ASN A 88 -20.37 -20.77 9.79
C ASN A 88 -20.34 -19.89 11.05
N THR A 89 -21.42 -19.14 11.28
CA THR A 89 -21.63 -18.37 12.51
C THR A 89 -21.89 -19.28 13.72
N THR A 90 -22.05 -20.58 13.51
CA THR A 90 -22.32 -21.55 14.57
C THR A 90 -21.40 -22.75 14.60
N SER A 91 -20.35 -22.76 13.81
CA SER A 91 -19.49 -23.93 13.83
C SER A 91 -18.04 -23.56 13.78
N ARG A 92 -17.45 -23.89 14.89
CA ARG A 92 -16.05 -23.90 15.31
C ARG A 92 -15.61 -22.50 15.81
N ARG A 93 -16.06 -22.22 17.03
CA ARG A 93 -15.21 -22.43 18.19
C ARG A 93 -14.52 -23.82 18.06
N THR A 94 -13.80 -24.04 16.96
CA THR A 94 -12.65 -24.91 16.99
C THR A 94 -11.78 -24.19 18.00
N GLU A 95 -11.77 -24.73 19.21
CA GLU A 95 -10.71 -24.64 20.15
C GLU A 95 -9.42 -24.88 19.35
N ARG A 96 -8.90 -23.80 18.69
CA ARG A 96 -7.47 -23.76 18.51
C ARG A 96 -6.99 -23.87 19.95
N PRO A 97 -6.17 -24.85 20.29
CA PRO A 97 -5.57 -24.95 21.60
C PRO A 97 -5.19 -23.54 21.95
N ALA A 98 -5.42 -23.14 23.22
CA ALA A 98 -4.94 -21.87 23.72
C ALA A 98 -3.43 -21.87 23.51
N ASP A 99 -3.04 -21.53 22.27
CA ASP A 99 -1.66 -21.52 21.83
C ASP A 99 -1.05 -20.39 22.65
N SER A 100 -0.21 -20.75 23.58
CA SER A 100 0.59 -19.86 24.43
C SER A 100 1.41 -18.83 23.64
N SER A 101 1.33 -18.88 22.30
CA SER A 101 1.98 -17.96 21.37
C SER A 101 1.28 -16.59 21.26
N PHE A 102 -0.02 -16.51 21.56
CA PHE A 102 -0.74 -15.23 21.62
C PHE A 102 -0.56 -14.64 23.02
N GLY A 103 0.32 -13.64 23.19
CA GLY A 103 0.54 -12.97 24.46
C GLY A 103 -0.76 -12.47 25.11
N LYS A 104 -0.68 -11.96 26.36
CA LYS A 104 -1.83 -11.45 27.16
C LYS A 104 -2.82 -10.56 26.40
N PHE A 105 -2.40 -9.94 25.29
CA PHE A 105 -3.23 -9.04 24.48
C PHE A 105 -3.94 -9.73 23.32
N GLY A 106 -3.77 -11.03 23.09
CA GLY A 106 -4.36 -11.75 21.95
C GLY A 106 -3.74 -11.36 20.59
N ILE A 107 -2.55 -10.77 20.60
CA ILE A 107 -1.80 -10.33 19.41
C ILE A 107 -0.34 -10.77 19.59
N GLN A 108 0.25 -11.34 18.53
CA GLN A 108 1.68 -11.67 18.47
C GLN A 108 2.47 -10.40 18.15
N ILE A 109 2.78 -9.62 19.16
CA ILE A 109 3.44 -8.30 19.03
C ILE A 109 4.72 -8.36 18.18
N PRO A 110 5.66 -9.32 18.38
CA PRO A 110 6.89 -9.35 17.58
C PRO A 110 6.63 -9.51 16.06
N HIS A 111 5.68 -10.37 15.69
CA HIS A 111 5.32 -10.58 14.28
C HIS A 111 4.59 -9.36 13.71
N LEU A 112 3.70 -8.75 14.49
CA LEU A 112 3.02 -7.51 14.08
C LEU A 112 4.02 -6.39 13.85
N MET A 113 4.98 -6.17 14.75
CA MET A 113 6.02 -5.15 14.61
C MET A 113 6.89 -5.36 13.36
N GLN A 114 7.24 -6.62 13.03
CA GLN A 114 7.96 -6.93 11.79
C GLN A 114 7.16 -6.54 10.55
N ILE A 115 5.85 -6.86 10.52
CA ILE A 115 4.98 -6.48 9.40
C ILE A 115 4.86 -4.96 9.32
N MET A 116 4.62 -4.28 10.43
CA MET A 116 4.51 -2.82 10.50
C MET A 116 5.77 -2.14 9.98
N SER A 117 6.95 -2.58 10.43
CA SER A 117 8.22 -1.99 10.02
C SER A 117 8.49 -2.19 8.52
N PHE A 118 8.28 -3.41 8.01
CA PHE A 118 8.50 -3.71 6.60
C PHE A 118 7.50 -2.99 5.69
N TYR A 119 6.22 -3.00 6.05
CA TYR A 119 5.18 -2.35 5.27
C TYR A 119 5.32 -0.81 5.32
N GLY A 120 5.63 -0.26 6.50
CA GLY A 120 5.94 1.16 6.65
C GLY A 120 7.16 1.57 5.82
N LEU A 121 8.23 0.76 5.82
CA LEU A 121 9.41 0.99 4.98
C LEU A 121 9.03 0.97 3.48
N ALA A 122 8.29 -0.04 3.03
CA ALA A 122 7.86 -0.14 1.64
C ALA A 122 7.03 1.08 1.22
N THR A 123 6.12 1.54 2.10
CA THR A 123 5.32 2.75 1.84
C THR A 123 6.21 4.00 1.78
N TYR A 124 7.13 4.16 2.74
CA TYR A 124 8.08 5.27 2.76
C TYR A 124 8.88 5.36 1.45
N LEU A 125 9.34 4.22 0.95
CA LEU A 125 10.11 4.17 -0.29
C LEU A 125 9.31 4.64 -1.51
N VAL A 126 8.07 4.19 -1.66
CA VAL A 126 7.31 4.45 -2.89
C VAL A 126 6.55 5.78 -2.87
N ILE A 127 6.20 6.28 -1.69
CA ILE A 127 5.43 7.54 -1.58
C ILE A 127 6.23 8.75 -2.09
N ILE A 128 7.56 8.64 -2.15
CA ILE A 128 8.44 9.65 -2.73
C ILE A 128 8.05 9.98 -4.17
N ILE A 129 7.53 9.00 -4.93
CA ILE A 129 7.06 9.21 -6.28
C ILE A 129 5.92 10.22 -6.29
N SER A 130 4.93 10.06 -5.39
CA SER A 130 3.80 10.98 -5.34
C SER A 130 4.19 12.40 -4.88
N PHE A 131 5.20 12.54 -4.02
CA PHE A 131 5.57 13.84 -3.47
C PHE A 131 6.68 14.54 -4.25
N ASN A 132 7.70 13.83 -4.70
CA ASN A 132 8.90 14.44 -5.30
C ASN A 132 8.95 14.33 -6.82
N LEU A 133 8.20 13.40 -7.45
CA LEU A 133 8.21 13.28 -8.91
C LEU A 133 7.75 14.56 -9.63
N PRO A 134 6.70 15.28 -9.20
CA PRO A 134 6.32 16.53 -9.85
C PRO A 134 7.44 17.57 -9.84
N PHE A 135 8.18 17.67 -8.74
CA PHE A 135 9.31 18.59 -8.64
C PHE A 135 10.50 18.16 -9.50
N LEU A 136 10.79 16.85 -9.55
CA LEU A 136 11.82 16.31 -10.42
C LEU A 136 11.47 16.54 -11.90
N MET A 137 10.22 16.29 -12.29
CA MET A 137 9.77 16.52 -13.66
C MET A 137 9.80 18.00 -14.05
N LYS A 138 9.49 18.90 -13.09
CA LYS A 138 9.65 20.33 -13.29
C LYS A 138 11.13 20.73 -13.48
N GLU A 139 12.05 20.11 -12.73
CA GLU A 139 13.51 20.29 -12.91
C GLU A 139 13.95 19.83 -14.32
N TYR A 140 13.26 18.85 -14.90
CA TYR A 140 13.47 18.36 -16.26
C TYR A 140 12.66 19.11 -17.33
N HIS A 141 11.97 20.22 -16.97
CA HIS A 141 11.16 21.05 -17.87
C HIS A 141 9.89 20.38 -18.43
N PHE A 142 9.36 19.36 -17.75
CA PHE A 142 8.06 18.77 -18.09
C PHE A 142 6.89 19.54 -17.46
N THR A 143 5.68 19.40 -18.05
CA THR A 143 4.47 20.04 -17.57
C THR A 143 3.88 19.34 -16.33
N SER A 144 3.00 20.05 -15.62
CA SER A 144 2.27 19.47 -14.47
C SER A 144 1.34 18.33 -14.90
N GLY A 145 0.73 18.44 -16.10
CA GLY A 145 -0.10 17.39 -16.68
C GLY A 145 0.67 16.08 -16.87
N ASN A 146 1.89 16.16 -17.42
CA ASN A 146 2.77 15.01 -17.57
C ASN A 146 3.08 14.36 -16.21
N SER A 147 3.34 15.15 -15.17
CA SER A 147 3.54 14.63 -13.81
C SER A 147 2.31 13.88 -13.31
N GLY A 148 1.11 14.42 -13.54
CA GLY A 148 -0.16 13.77 -13.19
C GLY A 148 -0.34 12.44 -13.89
N ILE A 149 0.01 12.35 -15.18
CA ILE A 149 -0.02 11.09 -15.95
C ILE A 149 0.96 10.07 -15.37
N MET A 150 2.20 10.46 -15.07
CA MET A 150 3.20 9.54 -14.51
C MET A 150 2.78 9.00 -13.14
N ILE A 151 2.23 9.85 -12.26
CA ILE A 151 1.70 9.42 -10.97
C ILE A 151 0.46 8.53 -11.16
N SER A 152 -0.38 8.78 -12.15
CA SER A 152 -1.51 7.92 -12.44
C SER A 152 -1.08 6.53 -12.92
N LEU A 153 -0.02 6.44 -13.73
CA LEU A 153 0.60 5.16 -14.11
C LEU A 153 1.14 4.39 -12.89
N PHE A 154 1.72 5.09 -11.92
CA PHE A 154 2.15 4.50 -10.66
C PHE A 154 0.98 3.88 -9.89
N PHE A 155 -0.14 4.60 -9.69
CA PHE A 155 -1.31 4.07 -9.02
C PHE A 155 -2.02 2.96 -9.81
N LEU A 156 -2.05 3.05 -11.14
CA LEU A 156 -2.54 1.98 -12.00
C LEU A 156 -1.71 0.70 -11.85
N ALA A 157 -0.39 0.85 -11.76
CA ALA A 157 0.51 -0.26 -11.52
C ALA A 157 0.34 -0.87 -10.12
N ILE A 158 0.06 -0.06 -9.08
CA ILE A 158 -0.27 -0.58 -7.73
C ILE A 158 -1.57 -1.40 -7.76
N MET A 159 -2.54 -0.99 -8.56
CA MET A 159 -3.81 -1.68 -8.69
C MET A 159 -3.68 -3.06 -9.34
N SER A 160 -2.84 -3.18 -10.39
CA SER A 160 -2.81 -4.34 -11.27
C SER A 160 -2.48 -5.67 -10.57
N PRO A 161 -1.51 -5.77 -9.62
CA PRO A 161 -1.25 -7.01 -8.90
C PRO A 161 -2.43 -7.52 -8.07
N GLY A 162 -3.35 -6.64 -7.66
CA GLY A 162 -4.54 -7.03 -6.90
C GLY A 162 -5.39 -8.09 -7.60
N PHE A 163 -5.39 -8.14 -8.95
CA PHE A 163 -6.15 -9.10 -9.74
C PHE A 163 -5.44 -10.46 -9.90
N ILE A 164 -4.09 -10.46 -9.88
CA ILE A 164 -3.26 -11.64 -10.17
C ILE A 164 -2.34 -12.01 -8.99
N LEU A 165 -2.66 -11.54 -7.79
CA LEU A 165 -1.82 -11.68 -6.60
C LEU A 165 -1.43 -13.12 -6.31
N ASN A 166 -2.40 -14.05 -6.37
CA ASN A 166 -2.14 -15.46 -6.09
C ASN A 166 -1.16 -16.09 -7.10
N GLN A 167 -1.22 -15.67 -8.37
CA GLN A 167 -0.31 -16.15 -9.41
C GLN A 167 1.11 -15.62 -9.17
N ILE A 168 1.24 -14.34 -8.78
CA ILE A 168 2.53 -13.73 -8.45
C ILE A 168 3.16 -14.44 -7.25
N VAL A 169 2.39 -14.64 -6.17
CA VAL A 169 2.89 -15.31 -4.95
C VAL A 169 3.22 -16.77 -5.23
N SER A 170 2.43 -17.47 -6.07
CA SER A 170 2.72 -18.85 -6.48
C SER A 170 4.02 -18.95 -7.29
N PHE A 171 4.28 -17.98 -8.18
CA PHE A 171 5.46 -17.95 -9.05
C PHE A 171 6.74 -17.63 -8.28
N PHE A 172 6.73 -16.57 -7.44
CA PHE A 172 7.92 -16.13 -6.70
C PHE A 172 8.10 -16.84 -5.35
N GLY A 173 7.04 -17.40 -4.77
CA GLY A 173 7.06 -18.11 -3.50
C GLY A 173 7.71 -17.29 -2.37
N LYS A 174 8.79 -17.84 -1.76
CA LYS A 174 9.54 -17.16 -0.69
C LYS A 174 10.25 -15.88 -1.14
N LYS A 175 10.51 -15.72 -2.44
CA LYS A 175 11.24 -14.58 -3.00
C LYS A 175 10.33 -13.41 -3.39
N THR A 176 9.02 -13.48 -3.11
CA THR A 176 8.05 -12.46 -3.52
C THR A 176 8.46 -11.07 -3.03
N LYS A 177 8.77 -10.90 -1.75
CA LYS A 177 9.15 -9.59 -1.21
C LYS A 177 10.52 -9.10 -1.70
N PHE A 178 11.46 -10.03 -1.94
CA PHE A 178 12.72 -9.70 -2.60
C PHE A 178 12.45 -9.13 -4.00
N ALA A 179 11.65 -9.84 -4.83
CA ALA A 179 11.29 -9.40 -6.17
C ALA A 179 10.58 -8.03 -6.15
N CYS A 180 9.70 -7.81 -5.17
CA CYS A 180 9.02 -6.52 -4.99
C CYS A 180 10.01 -5.37 -4.69
N MET A 181 10.97 -5.58 -3.78
CA MET A 181 11.97 -4.57 -3.44
C MET A 181 12.91 -4.29 -4.61
N VAL A 182 13.30 -5.33 -5.37
CA VAL A 182 14.08 -5.17 -6.61
C VAL A 182 13.28 -4.37 -7.64
N SER A 183 11.98 -4.67 -7.84
CA SER A 183 11.11 -3.93 -8.74
C SER A 183 11.03 -2.44 -8.38
N ILE A 184 10.88 -2.11 -7.08
CA ILE A 184 10.89 -0.74 -6.58
C ILE A 184 12.24 -0.06 -6.89
N SER A 185 13.36 -0.75 -6.63
CA SER A 185 14.70 -0.21 -6.88
C SER A 185 14.94 0.06 -8.36
N VAL A 186 14.54 -0.88 -9.23
CA VAL A 186 14.62 -0.72 -10.70
C VAL A 186 13.76 0.45 -11.15
N GLY A 187 12.54 0.57 -10.60
CA GLY A 187 11.65 1.71 -10.89
C GLY A 187 12.31 3.05 -10.57
N MET A 188 12.93 3.17 -9.39
CA MET A 188 13.64 4.39 -9.00
C MET A 188 14.88 4.66 -9.85
N ALA A 189 15.64 3.61 -10.21
CA ALA A 189 16.78 3.74 -11.12
C ALA A 189 16.36 4.27 -12.51
N LEU A 190 15.26 3.75 -13.05
CA LEU A 190 14.71 4.23 -14.33
C LEU A 190 14.30 5.70 -14.24
N ILE A 191 13.66 6.14 -13.17
CA ILE A 191 13.28 7.55 -12.97
C ILE A 191 14.53 8.46 -12.91
N LEU A 192 15.59 8.00 -12.26
CA LEU A 192 16.82 8.77 -12.09
C LEU A 192 17.64 8.93 -13.38
N VAL A 193 17.81 7.82 -14.10
CA VAL A 193 18.68 7.79 -15.30
C VAL A 193 18.02 8.46 -16.50
N SER A 194 16.68 8.48 -16.50
CA SER A 194 15.92 8.87 -17.69
C SER A 194 15.57 10.35 -17.70
N ARG A 195 15.68 10.93 -18.89
CA ARG A 195 15.23 12.28 -19.24
C ARG A 195 14.07 12.25 -20.25
N THR A 196 13.45 11.08 -20.43
CA THR A 196 12.33 10.86 -21.34
C THR A 196 11.10 10.43 -20.57
N GLU A 197 9.93 10.93 -20.95
CA GLU A 197 8.65 10.63 -20.27
C GLU A 197 8.37 9.13 -20.21
N TRP A 198 8.60 8.41 -21.31
CA TRP A 198 8.36 6.97 -21.41
C TRP A 198 9.13 6.14 -20.38
N LEU A 199 10.40 6.46 -20.18
CA LEU A 199 11.24 5.74 -19.23
C LEU A 199 10.90 6.10 -17.76
N ILE A 200 10.53 7.36 -17.51
CA ILE A 200 10.01 7.78 -16.19
C ILE A 200 8.70 7.04 -15.91
N GLY A 201 7.80 6.97 -16.90
CA GLY A 201 6.55 6.20 -16.79
C GLY A 201 6.78 4.71 -16.51
N LEU A 202 7.73 4.08 -17.21
CA LEU A 202 8.14 2.69 -16.93
C LEU A 202 8.69 2.56 -15.50
N GLY A 203 9.47 3.51 -15.02
CA GLY A 203 9.96 3.54 -13.65
C GLY A 203 8.82 3.59 -12.62
N CYS A 204 7.82 4.42 -12.87
CA CYS A 204 6.61 4.50 -12.05
C CYS A 204 5.83 3.18 -12.05
N ILE A 205 5.73 2.50 -13.20
CA ILE A 205 5.08 1.19 -13.31
C ILE A 205 5.84 0.13 -12.49
N PHE A 206 7.17 0.02 -12.63
CA PHE A 206 7.96 -0.95 -11.86
C PHE A 206 7.84 -0.74 -10.35
N ALA A 207 7.93 0.50 -9.90
CA ALA A 207 7.77 0.83 -8.48
C ALA A 207 6.37 0.51 -7.97
N GLY A 208 5.33 0.84 -8.75
CA GLY A 208 3.94 0.56 -8.43
C GLY A 208 3.63 -0.92 -8.36
N LEU A 209 4.12 -1.73 -9.31
CA LEU A 209 3.97 -3.19 -9.31
C LEU A 209 4.57 -3.81 -8.05
N GLY A 210 5.78 -3.40 -7.67
CA GLY A 210 6.42 -3.89 -6.45
C GLY A 210 5.59 -3.63 -5.19
N TYR A 211 5.11 -2.41 -5.01
CA TYR A 211 4.31 -2.05 -3.85
C TYR A 211 2.91 -2.67 -3.85
N GLY A 212 2.28 -2.77 -5.02
CA GLY A 212 0.93 -3.32 -5.17
C GLY A 212 0.80 -4.77 -4.74
N VAL A 213 1.90 -5.54 -4.74
CA VAL A 213 1.97 -6.90 -4.18
C VAL A 213 2.13 -6.87 -2.66
N ILE A 214 2.95 -5.97 -2.12
CA ILE A 214 3.29 -5.92 -0.69
C ILE A 214 2.06 -5.61 0.18
N GLN A 215 1.24 -4.65 -0.24
CA GLN A 215 0.11 -4.15 0.55
C GLN A 215 -0.90 -5.25 0.92
N PRO A 216 -1.51 -5.98 -0.02
CA PRO A 216 -2.49 -7.02 0.32
C PRO A 216 -1.87 -8.18 1.10
N ILE A 217 -0.61 -8.54 0.83
CA ILE A 217 0.11 -9.57 1.61
C ILE A 217 0.32 -9.11 3.06
N ALA A 218 0.69 -7.85 3.28
CA ALA A 218 0.86 -7.31 4.63
C ALA A 218 -0.46 -7.38 5.41
N TYR A 219 -1.58 -7.02 4.80
CA TYR A 219 -2.89 -7.11 5.44
C TYR A 219 -3.29 -8.55 5.74
N ASP A 220 -3.12 -9.49 4.79
CA ASP A 220 -3.42 -10.91 5.04
C ASP A 220 -2.54 -11.48 6.17
N LYS A 221 -1.25 -11.20 6.17
CA LYS A 221 -0.36 -11.64 7.26
C LYS A 221 -0.76 -11.04 8.61
N THR A 222 -1.16 -9.78 8.65
CA THR A 222 -1.61 -9.13 9.88
C THR A 222 -2.79 -9.87 10.50
N THR A 223 -3.74 -10.36 9.68
CA THR A 223 -4.89 -11.11 10.20
C THR A 223 -4.51 -12.43 10.87
N ARG A 224 -3.32 -12.95 10.59
CA ARG A 224 -2.79 -14.19 11.18
C ARG A 224 -2.04 -13.96 12.49
N THR A 225 -1.71 -12.71 12.81
CA THR A 225 -0.96 -12.34 14.03
C THR A 225 -1.86 -12.03 15.23
N ALA A 226 -3.18 -12.05 15.04
CA ALA A 226 -4.14 -11.68 16.06
C ALA A 226 -5.30 -12.68 16.14
N ILE A 227 -5.90 -12.81 17.34
CA ILE A 227 -7.16 -13.54 17.52
C ILE A 227 -8.29 -12.81 16.78
N PRO A 228 -9.37 -13.49 16.36
CA PRO A 228 -10.44 -12.91 15.53
C PRO A 228 -11.00 -11.59 16.05
N GLU A 229 -11.14 -11.44 17.36
CA GLU A 229 -11.68 -10.24 18.03
C GLU A 229 -10.72 -9.04 17.94
N LYS A 230 -9.42 -9.29 17.75
CA LYS A 230 -8.36 -8.26 17.74
C LYS A 230 -7.79 -7.98 16.36
N VAL A 231 -8.24 -8.69 15.32
CA VAL A 231 -7.74 -8.50 13.93
C VAL A 231 -7.91 -7.07 13.45
N THR A 232 -9.07 -6.45 13.70
CA THR A 232 -9.33 -5.06 13.29
C THR A 232 -8.35 -4.09 13.98
N LEU A 233 -8.02 -4.35 15.23
CA LEU A 233 -7.04 -3.55 15.99
C LEU A 233 -5.63 -3.72 15.40
N ALA A 234 -5.21 -4.96 15.10
CA ALA A 234 -3.92 -5.23 14.48
C ALA A 234 -3.78 -4.55 13.10
N LEU A 235 -4.84 -4.61 12.28
CA LEU A 235 -4.90 -3.90 11.00
C LEU A 235 -4.82 -2.38 11.18
N ALA A 236 -5.48 -1.82 12.22
CA ALA A 236 -5.41 -0.40 12.51
C ALA A 236 -3.97 0.04 12.84
N PHE A 237 -3.20 -0.75 13.59
CA PHE A 237 -1.79 -0.46 13.85
C PHE A 237 -0.94 -0.48 12.59
N VAL A 238 -1.13 -1.46 11.71
CA VAL A 238 -0.40 -1.55 10.43
C VAL A 238 -0.73 -0.34 9.54
N MET A 239 -1.99 0.09 9.50
CA MET A 239 -2.40 1.28 8.76
C MET A 239 -1.88 2.57 9.38
N ALA A 240 -1.87 2.67 10.72
CA ALA A 240 -1.27 3.82 11.40
C ALA A 240 0.22 3.96 11.04
N MET A 241 0.96 2.84 10.99
CA MET A 241 2.36 2.84 10.54
C MET A 241 2.51 3.27 9.07
N ASN A 242 1.58 2.84 8.21
CA ASN A 242 1.54 3.29 6.82
C ASN A 242 1.38 4.81 6.71
N TYR A 243 0.41 5.40 7.43
CA TYR A 243 0.20 6.85 7.43
C TYR A 243 1.36 7.62 8.07
N LEU A 244 1.99 7.04 9.10
CA LEU A 244 3.20 7.60 9.70
C LEU A 244 4.36 7.64 8.69
N ALA A 245 4.54 6.57 7.90
CA ALA A 245 5.56 6.53 6.85
C ALA A 245 5.29 7.58 5.76
N ILE A 246 4.03 7.78 5.36
CA ILE A 246 3.62 8.83 4.42
C ILE A 246 3.96 10.21 4.98
N LEU A 247 3.63 10.46 6.24
CA LEU A 247 3.89 11.74 6.91
C LEU A 247 5.39 12.02 7.04
N LEU A 248 6.17 11.03 7.45
CA LEU A 248 7.60 11.20 7.73
C LEU A 248 8.44 11.35 6.46
N CYS A 249 8.01 10.80 5.33
CA CYS A 249 8.79 10.80 4.09
C CYS A 249 9.27 12.20 3.67
N PRO A 250 8.41 13.21 3.47
CA PRO A 250 8.86 14.54 3.06
C PRO A 250 9.74 15.22 4.13
N PHE A 251 9.46 15.01 5.42
CA PHE A 251 10.25 15.59 6.50
C PHE A 251 11.67 15.04 6.52
N ILE A 252 11.84 13.72 6.44
CA ILE A 252 13.16 13.07 6.45
C ILE A 252 13.96 13.53 5.23
N ILE A 253 13.34 13.53 4.03
CA ILE A 253 14.05 13.95 2.82
C ILE A 253 14.47 15.41 2.89
N ASN A 254 13.61 16.32 3.35
CA ASN A 254 13.93 17.74 3.46
C ASN A 254 15.05 17.98 4.48
N ILE A 255 14.96 17.36 5.68
CA ILE A 255 16.03 17.47 6.69
C ILE A 255 17.36 16.97 6.12
N LEU A 256 17.38 15.85 5.42
CA LEU A 256 18.60 15.31 4.84
C LEU A 256 19.17 16.22 3.73
N LYS A 257 18.29 16.79 2.89
CA LYS A 257 18.69 17.76 1.86
C LYS A 257 19.32 19.00 2.48
N ASP A 258 18.70 19.55 3.52
CA ASP A 258 19.19 20.72 4.23
C ASP A 258 20.53 20.46 4.92
N MET A 259 20.67 19.31 5.59
CA MET A 259 21.93 18.91 6.25
C MET A 259 23.09 18.69 5.28
N LEU A 260 22.80 18.15 4.09
CA LEU A 260 23.81 17.84 3.08
C LEU A 260 24.00 18.96 2.05
N HIS A 261 23.25 20.07 2.19
CA HIS A 261 23.24 21.21 1.26
C HIS A 261 22.99 20.79 -0.20
N ILE A 262 22.04 19.84 -0.41
CA ILE A 262 21.69 19.29 -1.74
C ILE A 262 20.39 19.94 -2.22
N GLU A 263 20.42 20.66 -3.34
CA GLU A 263 19.26 21.32 -3.91
C GLU A 263 18.46 20.42 -4.86
N THR A 264 19.11 19.48 -5.56
CA THR A 264 18.44 18.64 -6.58
C THR A 264 17.40 17.68 -6.00
N GLN A 265 16.32 17.47 -6.75
CA GLN A 265 15.27 16.51 -6.39
C GLN A 265 15.69 15.06 -6.63
N GLN A 266 16.74 14.83 -7.42
CA GLN A 266 17.28 13.47 -7.68
C GLN A 266 17.74 12.79 -6.39
N PHE A 267 18.25 13.55 -5.40
CA PHE A 267 18.72 13.02 -4.12
C PHE A 267 17.66 12.15 -3.43
N ALA A 268 16.42 12.59 -3.43
CA ALA A 268 15.32 11.86 -2.81
C ALA A 268 15.16 10.44 -3.40
N PHE A 269 15.28 10.30 -4.71
CA PHE A 269 15.19 9.01 -5.39
C PHE A 269 16.46 8.16 -5.19
N ILE A 270 17.65 8.75 -5.22
CA ILE A 270 18.93 8.05 -4.95
C ILE A 270 18.92 7.46 -3.55
N PHE A 271 18.54 8.26 -2.56
CA PHE A 271 18.49 7.83 -1.15
C PHE A 271 17.51 6.67 -0.95
N ASN A 272 16.29 6.81 -1.49
CA ASN A 272 15.29 5.75 -1.37
C ASN A 272 15.65 4.50 -2.17
N MET A 273 16.30 4.63 -3.33
CA MET A 273 16.82 3.50 -4.10
C MET A 273 17.87 2.71 -3.30
N ALA A 274 18.80 3.41 -2.63
CA ALA A 274 19.79 2.75 -1.78
C ALA A 274 19.14 1.97 -0.63
N ILE A 275 18.15 2.55 0.05
CA ILE A 275 17.39 1.85 1.10
C ILE A 275 16.62 0.66 0.52
N ALA A 276 16.01 0.79 -0.67
CA ALA A 276 15.29 -0.31 -1.31
C ALA A 276 16.22 -1.48 -1.67
N LEU A 277 17.45 -1.21 -2.12
CA LEU A 277 18.46 -2.24 -2.38
C LEU A 277 18.89 -2.96 -1.09
N ILE A 278 19.11 -2.21 0.01
CA ILE A 278 19.42 -2.79 1.33
C ILE A 278 18.25 -3.67 1.81
N ALA A 279 17.02 -3.20 1.65
CA ALA A 279 15.81 -3.96 2.01
C ALA A 279 15.64 -5.21 1.14
N ALA A 280 15.99 -5.14 -0.16
CA ALA A 280 16.01 -6.30 -1.05
C ALA A 280 17.05 -7.34 -0.59
N ALA A 281 18.28 -6.91 -0.29
CA ALA A 281 19.32 -7.80 0.23
C ALA A 281 18.87 -8.46 1.55
N TRP A 282 18.27 -7.70 2.46
CA TRP A 282 17.73 -8.23 3.72
C TRP A 282 16.61 -9.25 3.47
N ALA A 283 15.69 -8.97 2.54
CA ALA A 283 14.62 -9.88 2.17
C ALA A 283 15.16 -11.19 1.57
N TYR A 284 16.23 -11.11 0.78
CA TYR A 284 16.90 -12.30 0.22
C TYR A 284 17.55 -13.17 1.30
N LEU A 285 18.27 -12.54 2.24
CA LEU A 285 18.98 -13.26 3.32
C LEU A 285 18.01 -13.90 4.34
N LYS A 286 16.84 -13.29 4.56
CA LYS A 286 15.87 -13.73 5.57
C LYS A 286 14.61 -14.36 4.97
N GLN A 287 14.67 -14.90 3.75
CA GLN A 287 13.52 -15.43 2.99
C GLN A 287 12.73 -16.56 3.70
N ASP A 288 13.34 -17.27 4.65
CA ASP A 288 12.70 -18.32 5.45
C ASP A 288 12.05 -17.82 6.75
N SER A 289 12.17 -16.53 7.07
CA SER A 289 11.52 -15.95 8.26
C SER A 289 10.01 -15.77 8.06
N PHE A 290 9.28 -15.70 9.17
CA PHE A 290 7.83 -15.41 9.15
C PHE A 290 7.46 -14.23 8.26
N LEU A 291 8.26 -13.15 8.30
CA LEU A 291 8.00 -11.95 7.53
C LEU A 291 8.05 -12.21 6.02
N PHE A 292 9.00 -13.01 5.54
CA PHE A 292 9.30 -13.17 4.11
C PHE A 292 8.71 -14.44 3.47
N ASP A 293 8.31 -15.45 4.25
CA ASP A 293 7.65 -16.65 3.72
C ASP A 293 6.17 -16.35 3.40
N ASP A 294 5.90 -16.06 2.13
CA ASP A 294 4.56 -15.74 1.62
C ASP A 294 3.83 -16.95 1.01
N ARG A 295 4.38 -18.16 1.16
CA ARG A 295 3.69 -19.35 0.67
C ARG A 295 2.32 -19.48 1.34
N ILE A 296 1.29 -19.54 0.51
CA ILE A 296 -0.08 -19.82 0.95
C ILE A 296 -0.10 -21.29 1.36
N LYS A 297 0.03 -21.56 2.65
CA LYS A 297 -0.30 -22.89 3.16
C LYS A 297 -1.78 -23.10 2.88
N GLN A 298 -2.10 -23.91 1.88
CA GLN A 298 -3.45 -24.42 1.69
C GLN A 298 -3.79 -25.22 2.96
N VAL A 299 -4.69 -24.69 3.77
CA VAL A 299 -5.33 -25.38 4.88
C VAL A 299 -6.74 -25.70 4.45
#